data_51ceea4b50be7eca8c0cf2410ad1a4ac
#
_entry.id   51ceea4b50be7eca8c0cf2410ad1a4ac
#
_cell.length_a   1.000
_cell.length_b   1.000
_cell.length_c   1.000
_cell.angle_alpha   90.00
_cell.angle_beta   90.00
_cell.angle_gamma   90.00
#
_symmetry.space_group_name_H-M   'P 1'
#
loop_
_entity.id
_entity.type
_entity.pdbx_description
1 polymer ?
#
loop_
_entity_poly.entity_id
_entity_poly.type
_entity_poly.pdbx_seq_one_letter_code
_entity_poly.pdbx_strand_id
1 'polypeptide(L)'
;VISPNVINAYRERFTVTPDNARSLLGHRRATVIGVTRTYQTRHGAGPLPTEDHGVPARFPERHNGTGEYQGSWRAGHLDAVLLRYAVEACGGVDALAVTHLDVDGLKVATSYDAPLPSSGLTEFLFGRTPTLVDMPDPVAWLEEDLGVPVLVTGAGPDRADYAVRTPVPR
;
A
#
# COMPACT_ATOMS: atom_id res chain seq x y z
N VAL A 1 -0.79 8.27 4.63
CA VAL A 1 -1.10 7.04 3.87
C VAL A 1 -0.44 7.19 2.50
N ILE A 2 0.66 6.50 2.28
CA ILE A 2 1.34 6.51 0.97
C ILE A 2 0.76 5.36 0.16
N SER A 3 -0.28 5.66 -0.62
CA SER A 3 -0.67 4.74 -1.68
C SER A 3 0.38 4.80 -2.79
N PRO A 4 0.90 3.69 -3.30
CA PRO A 4 1.82 3.67 -4.43
C PRO A 4 1.30 4.45 -5.64
N ASN A 5 -0.01 4.53 -5.79
CA ASN A 5 -0.66 5.26 -6.86
C ASN A 5 -0.58 6.80 -6.71
N VAL A 6 -0.35 7.31 -5.50
CA VAL A 6 -0.23 8.76 -5.24
C VAL A 6 1.17 9.27 -5.56
N ILE A 7 2.21 8.43 -5.43
CA ILE A 7 3.60 8.84 -5.67
C ILE A 7 3.81 9.30 -7.13
N ASN A 8 3.14 8.68 -8.09
CA ASN A 8 3.33 9.02 -9.50
C ASN A 8 2.60 10.29 -9.97
N ALA A 9 1.48 10.66 -9.33
CA ALA A 9 0.66 11.78 -9.77
C ALA A 9 1.21 13.15 -9.36
N TYR A 10 2.13 13.21 -8.38
CA TYR A 10 2.50 14.47 -7.72
C TYR A 10 4.01 14.72 -7.60
N ARG A 11 4.83 14.02 -8.37
CA ARG A 11 6.29 14.15 -8.30
C ARG A 11 6.81 15.57 -8.58
N GLU A 12 6.01 16.42 -9.19
CA GLU A 12 6.44 17.76 -9.60
C GLU A 12 5.96 18.90 -8.68
N ARG A 13 4.97 18.71 -7.81
CA ARG A 13 4.40 19.82 -7.01
C ARG A 13 4.12 19.56 -5.54
N PHE A 14 3.91 18.30 -5.11
CA PHE A 14 3.63 17.96 -3.71
C PHE A 14 4.36 16.65 -3.38
N THR A 15 5.33 16.72 -2.47
CA THR A 15 5.98 15.52 -2.00
C THR A 15 5.06 14.80 -1.01
N VAL A 16 4.55 13.65 -1.41
CA VAL A 16 3.85 12.69 -0.54
C VAL A 16 4.84 11.78 0.19
N THR A 17 6.13 11.98 -0.07
CA THR A 17 7.24 11.30 0.59
C THR A 17 7.57 11.98 1.93
N PRO A 18 8.29 11.32 2.84
CA PRO A 18 8.68 11.92 4.12
C PRO A 18 9.68 13.09 4.02
N ASP A 19 10.16 13.42 2.82
CA ASP A 19 11.23 14.43 2.63
C ASP A 19 10.86 15.82 3.14
N ASN A 20 9.61 16.27 2.91
CA ASN A 20 9.16 17.54 3.44
C ASN A 20 9.14 17.56 4.97
N ALA A 21 8.65 16.48 5.58
CA ALA A 21 8.64 16.36 7.04
C ALA A 21 10.08 16.33 7.59
N ARG A 22 10.97 15.59 6.94
CA ARG A 22 12.41 15.55 7.30
C ARG A 22 13.04 16.94 7.18
N SER A 23 12.76 17.68 6.13
CA SER A 23 13.25 19.06 5.94
C SER A 23 12.78 20.00 7.04
N LEU A 24 11.51 19.90 7.46
CA LEU A 24 10.95 20.69 8.55
C LEU A 24 11.54 20.32 9.92
N LEU A 25 11.89 19.06 10.12
CA LEU A 25 12.50 18.58 11.36
C LEU A 25 13.97 19.03 11.51
N GLY A 26 14.63 19.42 10.42
CA GLY A 26 16.04 19.79 10.39
C GLY A 26 16.92 18.62 10.83
N HIS A 27 17.66 18.78 11.94
CA HIS A 27 18.56 17.75 12.45
C HIS A 27 17.91 16.73 13.40
N ARG A 28 16.62 16.87 13.67
CA ARG A 28 15.92 15.95 14.56
C ARG A 28 15.67 14.63 13.86
N ARG A 29 15.89 13.54 14.58
CA ARG A 29 15.54 12.19 14.11
C ARG A 29 14.02 11.98 14.21
N ALA A 30 13.45 11.30 13.24
CA ALA A 30 12.07 10.85 13.24
C ALA A 30 12.02 9.40 12.76
N THR A 31 11.11 8.63 13.33
CA THR A 31 10.75 7.30 12.83
C THR A 31 9.75 7.45 11.70
N VAL A 32 10.05 6.89 10.55
CA VAL A 32 9.17 6.88 9.38
C VAL A 32 8.38 5.59 9.37
N ILE A 33 7.07 5.68 9.55
CA ILE A 33 6.17 4.52 9.52
C ILE A 33 5.37 4.54 8.22
N GLY A 34 5.59 3.53 7.37
CA GLY A 34 4.77 3.29 6.19
C GLY A 34 3.42 2.70 6.58
N VAL A 35 2.32 3.26 6.09
CA VAL A 35 0.98 2.72 6.36
C VAL A 35 0.46 2.03 5.11
N THR A 36 0.06 0.77 5.25
CA THR A 36 -0.56 -0.01 4.18
C THR A 36 -1.79 -0.76 4.68
N ARG A 37 -2.66 -1.12 3.74
CA ARG A 37 -3.75 -2.09 3.94
C ARG A 37 -3.26 -3.46 3.49
N THR A 38 -4.02 -4.50 3.80
CA THR A 38 -3.83 -5.86 3.24
C THR A 38 -4.31 -5.99 1.78
N TYR A 39 -4.89 -4.93 1.22
CA TYR A 39 -5.39 -4.84 -0.15
C TYR A 39 -5.18 -3.45 -0.74
N GLN A 40 -5.29 -3.32 -2.06
CA GLN A 40 -5.18 -2.03 -2.76
C GLN A 40 -6.55 -1.43 -3.04
N THR A 41 -6.61 -0.10 -3.02
CA THR A 41 -7.81 0.65 -3.39
C THR A 41 -7.48 1.80 -4.32
N ARG A 42 -8.43 2.15 -5.19
CA ARG A 42 -8.33 3.29 -6.06
C ARG A 42 -9.70 3.89 -6.35
N HIS A 43 -9.76 5.21 -6.45
CA HIS A 43 -10.86 5.93 -7.09
C HIS A 43 -10.50 6.29 -8.53
N GLY A 44 -11.51 6.25 -9.41
CA GLY A 44 -11.39 6.70 -10.81
C GLY A 44 -10.63 5.76 -11.74
N ALA A 45 -10.32 6.27 -12.92
CA ALA A 45 -9.91 5.50 -14.09
C ALA A 45 -8.42 5.10 -14.16
N GLY A 46 -7.60 5.39 -13.16
CA GLY A 46 -6.18 5.03 -13.21
C GLY A 46 -5.93 3.51 -13.13
N PRO A 47 -4.69 3.05 -13.39
CA PRO A 47 -4.38 1.63 -13.38
C PRO A 47 -4.50 1.02 -11.97
N LEU A 48 -4.98 -0.20 -11.89
CA LEU A 48 -5.03 -1.04 -10.71
C LEU A 48 -4.80 -2.49 -11.15
N PRO A 49 -3.55 -2.90 -11.39
CA PRO A 49 -3.24 -4.21 -11.98
C PRO A 49 -3.80 -5.40 -11.19
N THR A 50 -3.92 -5.24 -9.87
CA THR A 50 -4.44 -6.28 -8.97
C THR A 50 -5.95 -6.19 -8.76
N GLU A 51 -6.67 -5.37 -9.56
CA GLU A 51 -8.12 -5.20 -9.42
C GLU A 51 -8.86 -6.54 -9.49
N ASP A 52 -9.73 -6.75 -8.51
CA ASP A 52 -10.60 -7.93 -8.44
C ASP A 52 -11.95 -7.51 -7.87
N HIS A 53 -13.00 -7.64 -8.67
CA HIS A 53 -14.36 -7.29 -8.28
C HIS A 53 -14.91 -8.15 -7.12
N GLY A 54 -14.30 -9.29 -6.84
CA GLY A 54 -14.61 -10.13 -5.68
C GLY A 54 -14.06 -9.57 -4.36
N VAL A 55 -13.03 -8.72 -4.40
CA VAL A 55 -12.44 -8.15 -3.18
C VAL A 55 -13.42 -7.21 -2.46
N PRO A 56 -14.09 -6.26 -3.11
CA PRO A 56 -15.09 -5.40 -2.45
C PRO A 56 -16.26 -6.15 -1.81
N ALA A 57 -16.62 -7.31 -2.34
CA ALA A 57 -17.71 -8.11 -1.80
C ALA A 57 -17.39 -8.78 -0.45
N ARG A 58 -16.12 -8.81 -0.05
CA ARG A 58 -15.65 -9.44 1.20
C ARG A 58 -15.78 -8.53 2.42
N PHE A 59 -15.92 -7.22 2.20
CA PHE A 59 -16.09 -6.24 3.27
C PHE A 59 -16.98 -5.07 2.82
N PRO A 60 -17.88 -4.58 3.67
CA PRO A 60 -18.73 -3.44 3.37
C PRO A 60 -17.92 -2.15 3.49
N GLU A 61 -17.61 -1.50 2.37
CA GLU A 61 -17.04 -0.18 2.37
C GLU A 61 -18.16 0.87 2.48
N ARG A 62 -18.30 1.44 3.68
CA ARG A 62 -19.42 2.33 4.01
C ARG A 62 -19.21 3.78 3.55
N HIS A 63 -17.97 4.18 3.32
CA HIS A 63 -17.58 5.58 3.12
C HIS A 63 -17.09 5.89 1.71
N ASN A 64 -16.79 4.86 0.91
CA ASN A 64 -16.26 5.00 -0.42
C ASN A 64 -17.27 4.47 -1.46
N GLY A 65 -18.00 5.39 -2.06
CA GLY A 65 -18.94 5.08 -3.15
C GLY A 65 -18.47 5.63 -4.49
N THR A 66 -19.39 5.79 -5.41
CA THR A 66 -19.15 6.51 -6.67
C THR A 66 -19.41 7.99 -6.45
N GLY A 67 -18.41 8.83 -6.67
CA GLY A 67 -18.50 10.28 -6.58
C GLY A 67 -18.39 10.94 -7.95
N GLU A 68 -19.01 12.10 -8.11
CA GLU A 68 -18.99 12.88 -9.35
C GLU A 68 -17.54 13.21 -9.80
N TYR A 69 -16.68 13.58 -8.86
CA TYR A 69 -15.30 13.99 -9.14
C TYR A 69 -14.27 12.87 -8.96
N GLN A 70 -14.55 11.91 -8.09
CA GLN A 70 -13.60 10.84 -7.75
C GLN A 70 -13.80 9.57 -8.60
N GLY A 71 -14.95 9.44 -9.26
CA GLY A 71 -15.33 8.23 -9.98
C GLY A 71 -15.71 7.09 -9.04
N SER A 72 -15.75 5.87 -9.57
CA SER A 72 -16.05 4.66 -8.78
C SER A 72 -14.89 4.26 -7.89
N TRP A 73 -15.23 3.79 -6.70
CA TRP A 73 -14.27 3.11 -5.84
C TRP A 73 -14.02 1.70 -6.37
N ARG A 74 -12.75 1.32 -6.41
CA ARG A 74 -12.26 0.04 -6.92
C ARG A 74 -11.29 -0.57 -5.91
N ALA A 75 -11.26 -1.88 -5.81
CA ALA A 75 -10.31 -2.57 -4.94
C ALA A 75 -9.69 -3.78 -5.66
N GLY A 76 -8.57 -4.22 -5.15
CA GLY A 76 -7.84 -5.36 -5.67
C GLY A 76 -6.91 -5.95 -4.61
N HIS A 77 -6.27 -7.04 -4.94
CA HIS A 77 -5.31 -7.71 -4.08
C HIS A 77 -4.11 -6.81 -3.75
N LEU A 78 -3.35 -7.15 -2.70
CA LEU A 78 -2.15 -6.41 -2.34
C LEU A 78 -1.13 -6.43 -3.49
N ASP A 79 -0.46 -5.33 -3.71
CA ASP A 79 0.54 -5.18 -4.77
C ASP A 79 1.93 -4.94 -4.16
N ALA A 80 2.70 -6.01 -3.99
CA ALA A 80 4.02 -5.92 -3.41
C ALA A 80 5.05 -5.28 -4.35
N VAL A 81 4.82 -5.37 -5.67
CA VAL A 81 5.70 -4.72 -6.65
C VAL A 81 5.65 -3.20 -6.46
N LEU A 82 4.43 -2.65 -6.32
CA LEU A 82 4.25 -1.23 -6.07
C LEU A 82 4.61 -0.83 -4.63
N LEU A 83 4.47 -1.73 -3.65
CA LEU A 83 4.92 -1.45 -2.28
C LEU A 83 6.44 -1.33 -2.19
N ARG A 84 7.19 -2.24 -2.81
CA ARG A 84 8.66 -2.16 -2.90
C ARG A 84 9.10 -0.86 -3.57
N TYR A 85 8.48 -0.51 -4.69
CA TYR A 85 8.71 0.77 -5.36
C TYR A 85 8.40 1.97 -4.43
N ALA A 86 7.30 1.92 -3.67
CA ALA A 86 6.92 3.00 -2.76
C ALA A 86 7.92 3.19 -1.61
N VAL A 87 8.40 2.09 -1.02
CA VAL A 87 9.43 2.11 0.02
C VAL A 87 10.72 2.73 -0.51
N GLU A 88 11.15 2.32 -1.70
CA GLU A 88 12.34 2.89 -2.36
C GLU A 88 12.16 4.38 -2.66
N ALA A 89 11.04 4.78 -3.24
CA ALA A 89 10.74 6.17 -3.58
C ALA A 89 10.65 7.10 -2.35
N CYS A 90 10.34 6.54 -1.17
CA CYS A 90 10.35 7.26 0.11
C CYS A 90 11.74 7.32 0.77
N GLY A 91 12.77 6.74 0.14
CA GLY A 91 14.09 6.62 0.75
C GLY A 91 14.13 5.65 1.94
N GLY A 92 13.26 4.64 1.93
CA GLY A 92 13.07 3.68 3.02
C GLY A 92 12.05 4.12 4.06
N VAL A 93 11.58 3.14 4.84
CA VAL A 93 10.75 3.33 6.04
C VAL A 93 11.35 2.52 7.19
N ASP A 94 11.19 2.99 8.42
CA ASP A 94 11.74 2.32 9.61
C ASP A 94 10.85 1.19 10.10
N ALA A 95 9.54 1.31 9.87
CA ALA A 95 8.54 0.31 10.25
C ALA A 95 7.29 0.43 9.37
N LEU A 96 6.41 -0.58 9.48
CA LEU A 96 5.09 -0.58 8.85
C LEU A 96 3.97 -0.52 9.90
N ALA A 97 2.86 0.09 9.49
CA ALA A 97 1.54 -0.08 10.09
C ALA A 97 0.64 -0.77 9.06
N VAL A 98 0.18 -1.97 9.39
CA VAL A 98 -0.67 -2.79 8.51
C VAL A 98 -2.09 -2.81 9.03
N THR A 99 -3.04 -2.40 8.21
CA THR A 99 -4.46 -2.31 8.58
C THR A 99 -5.32 -3.27 7.75
N HIS A 100 -6.59 -3.42 8.15
CA HIS A 100 -7.55 -4.31 7.49
C HIS A 100 -7.13 -5.79 7.53
N LEU A 101 -6.55 -6.22 8.65
CA LEU A 101 -6.21 -7.62 8.90
C LEU A 101 -7.45 -8.50 9.17
N ASP A 102 -8.61 -7.89 9.27
CA ASP A 102 -9.94 -8.52 9.36
C ASP A 102 -10.51 -8.95 7.99
N VAL A 103 -9.79 -8.70 6.89
CA VAL A 103 -10.21 -9.09 5.54
C VAL A 103 -9.47 -10.36 5.10
N ASP A 104 -10.21 -11.45 4.96
CA ASP A 104 -9.66 -12.76 4.61
C ASP A 104 -9.59 -13.02 3.09
N GLY A 105 -8.83 -14.07 2.73
CA GLY A 105 -8.77 -14.61 1.37
C GLY A 105 -8.13 -13.66 0.35
N LEU A 106 -7.33 -12.72 0.83
CA LEU A 106 -6.56 -11.82 -0.04
C LEU A 106 -5.31 -12.53 -0.58
N LYS A 107 -4.90 -12.09 -1.76
CA LYS A 107 -3.65 -12.50 -2.41
C LYS A 107 -2.69 -11.33 -2.49
N VAL A 108 -1.48 -11.62 -2.89
CA VAL A 108 -0.46 -10.59 -3.15
C VAL A 108 0.15 -10.77 -4.53
N ALA A 109 0.30 -9.67 -5.25
CA ALA A 109 1.05 -9.64 -6.50
C ALA A 109 2.56 -9.56 -6.18
N THR A 110 3.31 -10.57 -6.59
CA THR A 110 4.76 -10.67 -6.36
C THR A 110 5.58 -10.16 -7.54
N SER A 111 5.02 -10.20 -8.74
CA SER A 111 5.61 -9.72 -9.98
C SER A 111 4.53 -9.35 -10.99
N TYR A 112 4.95 -8.66 -12.06
CA TYR A 112 4.17 -8.49 -13.28
C TYR A 112 4.76 -9.32 -14.43
N ASP A 113 4.04 -9.38 -15.54
CA ASP A 113 4.47 -9.96 -16.81
C ASP A 113 5.68 -9.23 -17.44
N ALA A 114 6.08 -8.07 -16.92
CA ALA A 114 7.28 -7.32 -17.28
C ALA A 114 7.83 -6.50 -16.10
N PRO A 115 9.15 -6.18 -16.09
CA PRO A 115 9.74 -5.37 -15.02
C PRO A 115 9.25 -3.92 -15.06
N LEU A 116 9.24 -3.25 -13.90
CA LEU A 116 8.87 -1.83 -13.82
C LEU A 116 9.83 -0.97 -14.65
N PRO A 117 9.31 -0.04 -15.46
CA PRO A 117 10.15 0.89 -16.21
C PRO A 117 10.65 2.04 -15.31
N SER A 118 11.74 2.67 -15.72
CA SER A 118 12.26 3.86 -15.05
C SER A 118 11.40 5.12 -15.26
N SER A 119 10.51 5.13 -16.25
CA SER A 119 9.59 6.23 -16.59
C SER A 119 8.32 5.69 -17.22
N GLY A 120 7.26 6.48 -17.27
CA GLY A 120 5.98 6.07 -17.88
C GLY A 120 5.25 4.98 -17.09
N LEU A 121 5.42 4.97 -15.76
CA LEU A 121 4.86 3.91 -14.90
C LEU A 121 3.34 3.82 -14.98
N THR A 122 2.64 4.93 -15.13
CA THR A 122 1.17 4.94 -15.24
C THR A 122 0.70 4.20 -16.49
N GLU A 123 1.28 4.51 -17.64
CA GLU A 123 0.98 3.89 -18.92
C GLU A 123 1.37 2.41 -18.92
N PHE A 124 2.52 2.11 -18.32
CA PHE A 124 2.98 0.73 -18.16
C PHE A 124 2.00 -0.12 -17.36
N LEU A 125 1.46 0.40 -16.25
CA LEU A 125 0.57 -0.34 -15.36
C LEU A 125 -0.79 -0.66 -16.00
N PHE A 126 -1.22 0.10 -17.01
CA PHE A 126 -2.40 -0.27 -17.79
C PHE A 126 -2.13 -1.57 -18.55
N GLY A 127 -2.96 -2.57 -18.35
CA GLY A 127 -2.87 -3.85 -19.03
C GLY A 127 -1.78 -4.79 -18.51
N ARG A 128 -1.17 -4.53 -17.35
CA ARG A 128 -0.26 -5.48 -16.71
C ARG A 128 -1.02 -6.63 -16.07
N THR A 129 -0.43 -7.81 -16.18
CA THR A 129 -0.95 -9.02 -15.55
C THR A 129 -0.09 -9.36 -14.34
N PRO A 130 -0.64 -9.32 -13.11
CA PRO A 130 0.10 -9.67 -11.91
C PRO A 130 0.18 -11.18 -11.72
N THR A 131 1.29 -11.66 -11.19
CA THR A 131 1.39 -13.00 -10.61
C THR A 131 0.91 -12.94 -9.17
N LEU A 132 -0.24 -13.54 -8.91
CA LEU A 132 -0.88 -13.57 -7.59
C LEU A 132 -0.56 -14.85 -6.84
N VAL A 133 -0.14 -14.72 -5.58
CA VAL A 133 0.05 -15.84 -4.64
C VAL A 133 -0.82 -15.64 -3.40
N ASP A 134 -1.13 -16.73 -2.70
CA ASP A 134 -1.88 -16.67 -1.45
C ASP A 134 -1.05 -15.98 -0.36
N MET A 135 -1.71 -15.24 0.52
CA MET A 135 -1.11 -14.47 1.60
C MET A 135 -1.81 -14.82 2.93
N PRO A 136 -1.54 -16.00 3.51
CA PRO A 136 -2.25 -16.47 4.71
C PRO A 136 -1.91 -15.66 5.97
N ASP A 137 -0.70 -15.11 6.06
CA ASP A 137 -0.26 -14.20 7.12
C ASP A 137 0.31 -12.92 6.48
N PRO A 138 -0.51 -11.87 6.31
CA PRO A 138 -0.07 -10.63 5.69
C PRO A 138 1.08 -9.94 6.44
N VAL A 139 1.13 -10.07 7.75
CA VAL A 139 2.16 -9.42 8.58
C VAL A 139 3.50 -10.08 8.36
N ALA A 140 3.58 -11.40 8.54
CA ALA A 140 4.82 -12.15 8.32
C ALA A 140 5.29 -12.01 6.86
N TRP A 141 4.37 -12.07 5.91
CA TRP A 141 4.67 -11.94 4.49
C TRP A 141 5.31 -10.57 4.17
N LEU A 142 4.73 -9.47 4.69
CA LEU A 142 5.25 -8.12 4.46
C LEU A 142 6.60 -7.89 5.14
N GLU A 143 6.80 -8.41 6.36
CA GLU A 143 8.09 -8.34 7.06
C GLU A 143 9.19 -9.07 6.29
N GLU A 144 8.88 -10.22 5.69
CA GLU A 144 9.82 -11.00 4.89
C GLU A 144 10.14 -10.32 3.55
N ASP A 145 9.11 -9.90 2.81
CA ASP A 145 9.27 -9.33 1.46
C ASP A 145 9.94 -7.96 1.45
N LEU A 146 9.52 -7.07 2.37
CA LEU A 146 10.04 -5.70 2.43
C LEU A 146 11.27 -5.54 3.32
N GLY A 147 11.56 -6.53 4.17
CA GLY A 147 12.65 -6.44 5.14
C GLY A 147 12.42 -5.39 6.24
N VAL A 148 11.18 -4.95 6.45
CA VAL A 148 10.79 -3.87 7.35
C VAL A 148 9.86 -4.42 8.44
N PRO A 149 10.10 -4.16 9.75
CA PRO A 149 9.24 -4.68 10.80
C PRO A 149 7.86 -4.03 10.79
N VAL A 150 6.82 -4.81 11.09
CA VAL A 150 5.47 -4.30 11.31
C VAL A 150 5.32 -3.91 12.79
N LEU A 151 5.22 -2.62 13.04
CA LEU A 151 5.11 -2.05 14.39
C LEU A 151 3.66 -1.92 14.86
N VAL A 152 2.73 -1.67 13.94
CA VAL A 152 1.31 -1.49 14.25
C VAL A 152 0.46 -2.39 13.39
N THR A 153 -0.50 -3.06 14.00
CA THR A 153 -1.52 -3.87 13.31
C THR A 153 -2.91 -3.33 13.62
N GLY A 154 -3.81 -3.39 12.63
CA GLY A 154 -5.20 -3.00 12.78
C GLY A 154 -6.13 -4.01 12.11
N ALA A 155 -7.11 -4.52 12.85
CA ALA A 155 -8.08 -5.52 12.40
C ALA A 155 -9.53 -5.03 12.54
N GLY A 156 -9.76 -3.72 12.39
CA GLY A 156 -11.06 -3.10 12.46
C GLY A 156 -10.97 -1.59 12.61
N PRO A 157 -12.13 -0.89 12.70
CA PRO A 157 -12.18 0.56 12.68
C PRO A 157 -11.91 1.24 14.05
N ASP A 158 -12.08 0.49 15.15
CA ASP A 158 -12.03 1.06 16.48
C ASP A 158 -10.61 1.06 17.08
N ARG A 159 -10.38 1.93 18.05
CA ARG A 159 -9.08 2.00 18.74
C ARG A 159 -8.66 0.65 19.35
N ALA A 160 -9.61 -0.13 19.81
CA ALA A 160 -9.37 -1.45 20.41
C ALA A 160 -8.88 -2.49 19.41
N ASP A 161 -9.11 -2.26 18.09
CA ASP A 161 -8.70 -3.15 17.01
C ASP A 161 -7.24 -2.96 16.60
N TYR A 162 -6.55 -1.99 17.21
CA TYR A 162 -5.15 -1.68 16.93
C TYR A 162 -4.23 -2.20 18.02
N ALA A 163 -3.15 -2.82 17.63
CA ALA A 163 -2.09 -3.28 18.51
C ALA A 163 -0.73 -2.73 18.09
N VAL A 164 0.08 -2.35 19.08
CA VAL A 164 1.51 -2.03 18.88
C VAL A 164 2.30 -3.31 19.16
N ARG A 165 3.10 -3.73 18.19
CA ARG A 165 3.96 -4.91 18.27
C ARG A 165 5.37 -4.50 18.70
N THR A 166 6.00 -5.34 19.49
CA THR A 166 7.44 -5.22 19.73
C THR A 166 8.15 -5.90 18.56
N PRO A 167 9.02 -5.19 17.80
CA PRO A 167 9.78 -5.83 16.73
C PRO A 167 10.59 -7.01 17.28
N VAL A 168 10.53 -8.14 16.59
CA VAL A 168 11.40 -9.28 16.92
C VAL A 168 12.82 -8.89 16.50
N PRO A 169 13.81 -8.90 17.41
CA PRO A 169 15.21 -8.65 17.04
C PRO A 169 15.66 -9.68 15.99
N ARG A 170 16.26 -9.20 14.91
CA ARG A 170 16.91 -10.05 13.92
C ARG A 170 18.31 -10.41 14.34
#